data_6abaf0454729ac36978a3c6f8a1bd2c0
#
_entry.id   6abaf0454729ac36978a3c6f8a1bd2c0
#
_cell.length_a   1.000
_cell.length_b   1.000
_cell.length_c   1.000
_cell.angle_alpha   90.00
_cell.angle_beta   90.00
_cell.angle_gamma   90.00
#
_symmetry.space_group_name_H-M   'P 1'
#
loop_
_entity.id
_entity.type
_entity.pdbx_description
1 polymer ?
#
loop_
_entity_poly.entity_id
_entity_poly.type
_entity_poly.pdbx_seq_one_letter_code
_entity_poly.pdbx_strand_id
1 'polypeptide(L)'
;YQEAGRAGRDGLSGNCILLYSPQDTQLQKFLISKSTESEIRQQLEYKRLQSMVDYCHTPQCLRAFILHYFGEFDVEEHCDNCSNCKLEGELIDITIDAQKVLSCVYRMHERFGVKMIAEVLKGSKSAKVKQFNFERLSTYGLMKERKLKDISDLILRLSAMQYLDITESQYPVVTLNELSWQVLRGQKKVWQMIVFIKTANAKGYSFAPLGALPI
;
A
#
# COMPACT_ATOMS: atom_id res chain seq x y z
N TYR A 1 -6.45 16.27 -5.41
CA TYR A 1 -6.45 16.65 -6.83
C TYR A 1 -6.60 18.16 -7.03
N GLN A 2 -7.63 18.80 -6.45
CA GLN A 2 -7.88 20.23 -6.62
C GLN A 2 -6.71 21.11 -6.15
N GLU A 3 -6.07 20.79 -5.04
CA GLU A 3 -4.92 21.53 -4.53
C GLU A 3 -3.70 21.38 -5.45
N ALA A 4 -3.42 20.17 -5.92
CA ALA A 4 -2.36 19.92 -6.91
C ALA A 4 -2.60 20.67 -8.23
N GLY A 5 -3.87 20.78 -8.67
CA GLY A 5 -4.26 21.50 -9.87
C GLY A 5 -4.14 23.04 -9.78
N ARG A 6 -3.74 23.58 -8.63
CA ARG A 6 -3.45 25.01 -8.45
C ARG A 6 -2.00 25.37 -8.78
N ALA A 7 -1.10 24.38 -8.75
CA ALA A 7 0.31 24.59 -9.09
C ALA A 7 0.47 24.87 -10.61
N GLY A 8 1.32 25.80 -10.96
CA GLY A 8 1.67 26.11 -12.35
C GLY A 8 0.61 26.89 -13.15
N ARG A 9 -0.42 27.48 -12.51
CA ARG A 9 -1.45 28.28 -13.20
C ARG A 9 -0.91 29.56 -13.83
N ASP A 10 0.22 30.04 -13.34
CA ASP A 10 0.95 31.20 -13.84
C ASP A 10 1.91 30.84 -14.99
N GLY A 11 1.90 29.59 -15.46
CA GLY A 11 2.79 29.06 -16.48
C GLY A 11 4.18 28.69 -15.98
N LEU A 12 4.46 28.86 -14.68
CA LEU A 12 5.72 28.43 -14.06
C LEU A 12 5.64 26.95 -13.66
N SER A 13 6.81 26.29 -13.60
CA SER A 13 6.85 24.92 -13.12
C SER A 13 6.52 24.87 -11.62
N GLY A 14 5.60 23.98 -11.22
CA GLY A 14 5.22 23.78 -9.82
C GLY A 14 5.45 22.33 -9.36
N ASN A 15 5.91 22.16 -8.13
CA ASN A 15 6.04 20.86 -7.50
C ASN A 15 4.85 20.60 -6.56
N CYS A 16 4.18 19.47 -6.76
CA CYS A 16 3.13 19.01 -5.84
C CYS A 16 3.71 17.91 -4.93
N ILE A 17 3.81 18.22 -3.65
CA ILE A 17 4.36 17.29 -2.64
C ILE A 17 3.22 16.84 -1.73
N LEU A 18 3.03 15.53 -1.61
CA LEU A 18 2.11 14.91 -0.68
C LEU A 18 2.88 14.32 0.49
N LEU A 19 2.60 14.80 1.69
CA LEU A 19 3.08 14.20 2.93
C LEU A 19 2.04 13.19 3.43
N TYR A 20 2.48 11.99 3.75
CA TYR A 20 1.62 10.89 4.17
C TYR A 20 2.22 10.13 5.35
N SER A 21 1.40 9.83 6.33
CA SER A 21 1.72 8.89 7.40
C SER A 21 0.54 7.94 7.66
N PRO A 22 0.77 6.69 8.12
CA PRO A 22 -0.30 5.77 8.48
C PRO A 22 -1.24 6.31 9.58
N GLN A 23 -0.76 7.23 10.42
CA GLN A 23 -1.57 7.89 11.46
C GLN A 23 -2.63 8.81 10.84
N ASP A 24 -2.34 9.44 9.69
CA ASP A 24 -3.31 10.29 8.98
C ASP A 24 -4.51 9.48 8.54
N THR A 25 -4.30 8.24 8.08
CA THR A 25 -5.38 7.32 7.72
C THR A 25 -6.28 7.02 8.93
N GLN A 26 -5.70 6.83 10.13
CA GLN A 26 -6.49 6.57 11.33
C GLN A 26 -7.31 7.80 11.74
N LEU A 27 -6.70 8.99 11.66
CA LEU A 27 -7.39 10.24 11.93
C LEU A 27 -8.56 10.46 10.96
N GLN A 28 -8.34 10.26 9.65
CA GLN A 28 -9.37 10.38 8.63
C GLN A 28 -10.53 9.40 8.86
N LYS A 29 -10.25 8.15 9.23
CA LYS A 29 -11.29 7.17 9.59
C LYS A 29 -12.13 7.61 10.78
N PHE A 30 -11.48 8.16 11.81
CA PHE A 30 -12.18 8.73 12.95
C PHE A 30 -13.10 9.89 12.54
N LEU A 31 -12.60 10.81 11.70
CA LEU A 31 -13.40 11.94 11.21
C LEU A 31 -14.58 11.46 10.36
N ILE A 32 -14.40 10.51 9.47
CA ILE A 32 -15.48 9.91 8.66
C ILE A 32 -16.55 9.30 9.57
N SER A 33 -16.15 8.54 10.60
CA SER A 33 -17.10 7.92 11.53
C SER A 33 -17.95 8.93 12.33
N LYS A 34 -17.51 10.20 12.39
CA LYS A 34 -18.20 11.30 13.09
C LYS A 34 -18.92 12.27 12.14
N SER A 35 -18.61 12.24 10.84
CA SER A 35 -19.09 13.27 9.90
C SER A 35 -20.52 13.09 9.43
N THR A 36 -21.07 11.89 9.49
CA THR A 36 -22.42 11.59 9.02
C THR A 36 -22.98 10.33 9.67
N GLU A 37 -24.30 10.29 9.88
CA GLU A 37 -25.02 9.09 10.34
C GLU A 37 -25.41 8.14 9.19
N SER A 38 -25.28 8.58 7.94
CA SER A 38 -25.60 7.77 6.77
C SER A 38 -24.50 6.75 6.50
N GLU A 39 -24.77 5.46 6.67
CA GLU A 39 -23.85 4.36 6.39
C GLU A 39 -23.36 4.35 4.93
N ILE A 40 -24.26 4.63 3.97
CA ILE A 40 -23.91 4.69 2.54
C ILE A 40 -22.88 5.79 2.29
N ARG A 41 -23.06 6.96 2.90
CA ARG A 41 -22.13 8.07 2.77
C ARG A 41 -20.79 7.75 3.43
N GLN A 42 -20.80 7.13 4.60
CA GLN A 42 -19.57 6.67 5.26
C GLN A 42 -18.78 5.68 4.38
N GLN A 43 -19.47 4.70 3.78
CA GLN A 43 -18.82 3.74 2.87
C GLN A 43 -18.15 4.44 1.68
N LEU A 44 -18.82 5.42 1.06
CA LEU A 44 -18.23 6.20 -0.03
C LEU A 44 -16.98 6.98 0.41
N GLU A 45 -17.01 7.57 1.60
CA GLU A 45 -15.83 8.28 2.13
C GLU A 45 -14.69 7.31 2.48
N TYR A 46 -14.98 6.12 3.02
CA TYR A 46 -13.96 5.09 3.25
C TYR A 46 -13.34 4.60 1.94
N LYS A 47 -14.14 4.45 0.88
CA LYS A 47 -13.66 4.11 -0.46
C LYS A 47 -12.70 5.17 -1.00
N ARG A 48 -13.06 6.45 -0.88
CA ARG A 48 -12.20 7.58 -1.29
C ARG A 48 -10.90 7.60 -0.50
N LEU A 49 -10.98 7.37 0.82
CA LEU A 49 -9.80 7.28 1.68
C LEU A 49 -8.90 6.13 1.27
N GLN A 50 -9.46 4.95 0.96
CA GLN A 50 -8.68 3.81 0.49
C GLN A 50 -7.98 4.11 -0.83
N SER A 51 -8.67 4.72 -1.80
CA SER A 51 -8.06 5.15 -3.06
C SER A 51 -6.89 6.13 -2.83
N MET A 52 -6.97 6.99 -1.81
CA MET A 52 -5.87 7.88 -1.46
C MET A 52 -4.68 7.12 -0.83
N VAL A 53 -4.95 6.12 0.00
CA VAL A 53 -3.91 5.23 0.53
C VAL A 53 -3.22 4.47 -0.60
N ASP A 54 -4.00 3.93 -1.54
CA ASP A 54 -3.47 3.21 -2.70
C ASP A 54 -2.60 4.13 -3.58
N TYR A 55 -3.02 5.39 -3.77
CA TYR A 55 -2.21 6.41 -4.45
C TYR A 55 -0.86 6.63 -3.77
N CYS A 56 -0.83 6.65 -2.43
CA CYS A 56 0.43 6.82 -1.68
C CYS A 56 1.38 5.61 -1.77
N HIS A 57 0.86 4.44 -2.12
CA HIS A 57 1.64 3.19 -2.14
C HIS A 57 1.83 2.61 -3.54
N THR A 58 1.16 3.17 -4.57
CA THR A 58 1.27 2.65 -5.93
C THR A 58 2.67 2.82 -6.50
N PRO A 59 3.23 1.80 -7.17
CA PRO A 59 4.45 1.93 -7.96
C PRO A 59 4.18 2.45 -9.39
N GLN A 60 2.91 2.56 -9.79
CA GLN A 60 2.51 3.02 -11.12
C GLN A 60 2.72 4.52 -11.30
N CYS A 61 2.58 4.99 -12.53
CA CYS A 61 2.57 6.41 -12.82
C CYS A 61 1.49 7.13 -12.00
N LEU A 62 1.88 8.12 -11.20
CA LEU A 62 0.94 8.85 -10.34
C LEU A 62 -0.11 9.62 -11.15
N ARG A 63 0.26 10.11 -12.35
CA ARG A 63 -0.68 10.79 -13.25
C ARG A 63 -1.70 9.80 -13.82
N ALA A 64 -1.25 8.66 -14.32
CA ALA A 64 -2.15 7.62 -14.83
C ALA A 64 -3.10 7.13 -13.73
N PHE A 65 -2.61 6.91 -12.52
CA PHE A 65 -3.44 6.52 -11.38
C PHE A 65 -4.58 7.53 -11.12
N ILE A 66 -4.30 8.83 -11.15
CA ILE A 66 -5.32 9.88 -10.99
C ILE A 66 -6.33 9.85 -12.13
N LEU A 67 -5.87 9.73 -13.37
CA LEU A 67 -6.75 9.70 -14.55
C LEU A 67 -7.67 8.47 -14.54
N HIS A 68 -7.13 7.29 -14.21
CA HIS A 68 -7.92 6.06 -14.01
C HIS A 68 -8.98 6.22 -12.90
N TYR A 69 -8.64 6.87 -11.79
CA TYR A 69 -9.60 7.14 -10.72
C TYR A 69 -10.78 8.00 -11.18
N PHE A 70 -10.56 8.91 -12.16
CA PHE A 70 -11.63 9.72 -12.76
C PHE A 70 -12.27 9.09 -14.00
N GLY A 71 -11.93 7.84 -14.34
CA GLY A 71 -12.57 7.06 -15.40
C GLY A 71 -11.93 7.23 -16.78
N GLU A 72 -10.75 7.83 -16.87
CA GLU A 72 -9.97 7.88 -18.10
C GLU A 72 -9.05 6.66 -18.16
N PHE A 73 -9.26 5.77 -19.13
CA PHE A 73 -8.49 4.52 -19.24
C PHE A 73 -7.55 4.49 -20.45
N ASP A 74 -7.75 5.38 -21.41
CA ASP A 74 -6.85 5.55 -22.56
C ASP A 74 -5.79 6.61 -22.23
N VAL A 75 -4.87 6.27 -21.35
CA VAL A 75 -3.83 7.18 -20.84
C VAL A 75 -2.46 6.53 -20.94
N GLU A 76 -1.43 7.36 -21.09
CA GLU A 76 -0.04 6.91 -21.05
C GLU A 76 0.32 6.44 -19.64
N GLU A 77 0.79 5.19 -19.53
CA GLU A 77 1.22 4.57 -18.28
C GLU A 77 2.54 5.14 -17.73
N HIS A 78 3.16 6.08 -18.46
CA HIS A 78 4.40 6.76 -18.09
C HIS A 78 4.35 8.23 -18.51
N CYS A 79 4.42 9.16 -17.55
CA CYS A 79 4.24 10.59 -17.82
C CYS A 79 5.55 11.41 -17.84
N ASP A 80 6.71 10.80 -17.64
CA ASP A 80 8.04 11.42 -17.54
C ASP A 80 8.16 12.58 -16.54
N ASN A 81 7.14 12.82 -15.74
CA ASN A 81 7.08 13.99 -14.85
C ASN A 81 6.81 13.70 -13.39
N CYS A 82 6.06 12.65 -13.05
CA CYS A 82 5.80 12.31 -11.64
C CYS A 82 7.03 11.64 -10.99
N SER A 83 7.04 11.62 -9.65
CA SER A 83 8.14 10.99 -8.90
C SER A 83 8.37 9.54 -9.31
N ASN A 84 7.30 8.74 -9.48
CA ASN A 84 7.43 7.33 -9.84
C ASN A 84 8.05 7.14 -11.24
N CYS A 85 7.75 8.02 -12.19
CA CYS A 85 8.33 7.94 -13.54
C CYS A 85 9.76 8.46 -13.62
N LYS A 86 10.13 9.42 -12.76
CA LYS A 86 11.49 10.01 -12.74
C LYS A 86 12.49 9.19 -11.92
N LEU A 87 12.02 8.21 -11.16
CA LEU A 87 12.89 7.40 -10.31
C LEU A 87 13.63 6.37 -11.15
N GLU A 88 14.98 6.43 -11.10
CA GLU A 88 15.82 5.34 -11.58
C GLU A 88 15.77 4.19 -10.58
N GLY A 89 15.39 3.01 -11.02
CA GLY A 89 15.27 1.85 -10.14
C GLY A 89 15.37 0.53 -10.89
N GLU A 90 15.50 -0.55 -10.13
CA GLU A 90 15.46 -1.91 -10.64
C GLU A 90 14.14 -2.60 -10.24
N LEU A 91 13.61 -3.39 -11.18
CA LEU A 91 12.50 -4.30 -10.88
C LEU A 91 13.04 -5.55 -10.19
N ILE A 92 12.58 -5.79 -8.98
CA ILE A 92 12.90 -7.01 -8.24
C ILE A 92 11.68 -7.92 -8.17
N ASP A 93 11.92 -9.23 -8.26
CA ASP A 93 10.90 -10.25 -8.07
C ASP A 93 10.60 -10.40 -6.57
N ILE A 94 9.42 -9.98 -6.13
CA ILE A 94 8.94 -10.12 -4.75
C ILE A 94 7.87 -11.20 -4.62
N THR A 95 7.75 -12.09 -5.59
CA THR A 95 6.69 -13.13 -5.64
C THR A 95 6.63 -13.95 -4.37
N ILE A 96 7.79 -14.40 -3.86
CA ILE A 96 7.84 -15.21 -2.62
C ILE A 96 7.33 -14.42 -1.40
N ASP A 97 7.69 -13.15 -1.30
CA ASP A 97 7.21 -12.31 -0.20
C ASP A 97 5.71 -12.02 -0.32
N ALA A 98 5.23 -11.78 -1.54
CA ALA A 98 3.81 -11.69 -1.81
C ALA A 98 3.07 -12.98 -1.42
N GLN A 99 3.55 -14.15 -1.82
CA GLN A 99 2.97 -15.44 -1.46
C GLN A 99 2.91 -15.67 0.05
N LYS A 100 3.94 -15.24 0.83
CA LYS A 100 3.91 -15.30 2.30
C LYS A 100 2.76 -14.46 2.86
N VAL A 101 2.58 -13.24 2.35
CA VAL A 101 1.49 -12.34 2.77
C VAL A 101 0.13 -12.94 2.40
N LEU A 102 -0.07 -13.32 1.15
CA LEU A 102 -1.33 -13.89 0.64
C LEU A 102 -1.71 -15.17 1.40
N SER A 103 -0.74 -16.07 1.64
CA SER A 103 -0.96 -17.28 2.44
C SER A 103 -1.34 -16.97 3.88
N CYS A 104 -0.78 -15.91 4.47
CA CYS A 104 -1.14 -15.48 5.81
C CYS A 104 -2.58 -14.96 5.86
N VAL A 105 -2.98 -14.12 4.90
CA VAL A 105 -4.36 -13.61 4.77
C VAL A 105 -5.34 -14.78 4.66
N TYR A 106 -5.07 -15.75 3.78
CA TYR A 106 -5.89 -16.95 3.61
C TYR A 106 -6.05 -17.74 4.91
N ARG A 107 -4.93 -18.03 5.60
CA ARG A 107 -4.94 -18.81 6.86
C ARG A 107 -5.58 -18.08 8.04
N MET A 108 -5.66 -16.76 7.97
CA MET A 108 -6.38 -15.92 8.93
C MET A 108 -7.85 -15.73 8.53
N HIS A 109 -8.35 -16.48 7.53
CA HIS A 109 -9.73 -16.48 7.05
C HIS A 109 -10.24 -15.11 6.58
N GLU A 110 -9.35 -14.25 6.09
CA GLU A 110 -9.70 -12.93 5.52
C GLU A 110 -10.52 -12.04 6.48
N ARG A 111 -10.23 -12.12 7.78
CA ARG A 111 -10.98 -11.43 8.85
C ARG A 111 -10.20 -10.36 9.59
N PHE A 112 -8.97 -10.09 9.18
CA PHE A 112 -8.08 -9.22 9.92
C PHE A 112 -7.48 -8.13 9.03
N GLY A 113 -7.19 -6.98 9.66
CA GLY A 113 -6.56 -5.85 8.99
C GLY A 113 -5.04 -5.98 8.92
N VAL A 114 -4.43 -5.07 8.17
CA VAL A 114 -3.00 -4.99 7.86
C VAL A 114 -2.10 -5.20 9.10
N LYS A 115 -2.40 -4.52 10.21
CA LYS A 115 -1.57 -4.59 11.42
C LYS A 115 -1.48 -6.01 11.99
N MET A 116 -2.62 -6.72 12.08
CA MET A 116 -2.65 -8.08 12.65
C MET A 116 -1.91 -9.07 11.75
N ILE A 117 -2.09 -8.96 10.43
CA ILE A 117 -1.39 -9.80 9.46
C ILE A 117 0.12 -9.57 9.56
N ALA A 118 0.55 -8.31 9.66
CA ALA A 118 1.95 -7.95 9.83
C ALA A 118 2.53 -8.50 11.15
N GLU A 119 1.77 -8.44 12.26
CA GLU A 119 2.18 -9.01 13.55
C GLU A 119 2.38 -10.54 13.48
N VAL A 120 1.49 -11.26 12.78
CA VAL A 120 1.62 -12.71 12.58
C VAL A 120 2.84 -13.04 11.73
N LEU A 121 3.03 -12.36 10.59
CA LEU A 121 4.20 -12.56 9.72
C LEU A 121 5.53 -12.22 10.41
N LYS A 122 5.53 -11.19 11.27
CA LYS A 122 6.68 -10.84 12.11
C LYS A 122 6.97 -11.87 13.19
N GLY A 123 5.98 -12.67 13.61
CA GLY A 123 6.10 -13.55 14.76
C GLY A 123 5.97 -12.80 16.09
N SER A 124 5.06 -11.81 16.15
CA SER A 124 4.79 -11.02 17.35
C SER A 124 4.17 -11.88 18.45
N LYS A 125 4.62 -11.67 19.69
CA LYS A 125 4.07 -12.29 20.90
C LYS A 125 2.95 -11.46 21.53
N SER A 126 2.26 -10.59 20.74
CA SER A 126 1.20 -9.74 21.25
C SER A 126 0.04 -10.55 21.82
N ALA A 127 -0.68 -9.96 22.79
CA ALA A 127 -1.82 -10.63 23.45
C ALA A 127 -2.90 -11.06 22.43
N LYS A 128 -3.13 -10.24 21.38
CA LYS A 128 -4.10 -10.57 20.33
C LYS A 128 -3.66 -11.76 19.46
N VAL A 129 -2.39 -11.85 19.10
CA VAL A 129 -1.86 -13.00 18.34
C VAL A 129 -2.06 -14.30 19.13
N LYS A 130 -1.79 -14.28 20.44
CA LYS A 130 -2.02 -15.42 21.34
C LYS A 130 -3.51 -15.74 21.52
N GLN A 131 -4.34 -14.73 21.69
CA GLN A 131 -5.80 -14.89 21.86
C GLN A 131 -6.44 -15.65 20.69
N PHE A 132 -5.95 -15.43 19.47
CA PHE A 132 -6.44 -16.12 18.28
C PHE A 132 -5.63 -17.39 17.93
N ASN A 133 -4.66 -17.79 18.77
CA ASN A 133 -3.75 -18.91 18.54
C ASN A 133 -2.98 -18.82 17.19
N PHE A 134 -2.68 -17.62 16.72
CA PHE A 134 -2.01 -17.42 15.42
C PHE A 134 -0.53 -17.81 15.44
N GLU A 135 0.07 -18.00 16.59
CA GLU A 135 1.40 -18.60 16.70
C GLU A 135 1.48 -20.05 16.19
N ARG A 136 0.34 -20.73 16.01
CA ARG A 136 0.27 -22.09 15.44
C ARG A 136 0.16 -22.10 13.91
N LEU A 137 -0.04 -20.95 13.27
CA LEU A 137 -0.11 -20.86 11.82
C LEU A 137 1.27 -21.12 11.21
N SER A 138 1.32 -21.87 10.12
CA SER A 138 2.56 -22.09 9.37
C SER A 138 3.16 -20.82 8.79
N THR A 139 2.38 -19.73 8.75
CA THR A 139 2.82 -18.40 8.31
C THR A 139 3.35 -17.52 9.44
N TYR A 140 3.25 -17.96 10.68
CA TYR A 140 3.77 -17.22 11.84
C TYR A 140 5.30 -17.09 11.78
N GLY A 141 5.77 -15.85 11.83
CA GLY A 141 7.20 -15.54 11.84
C GLY A 141 7.93 -15.74 10.51
N LEU A 142 7.23 -15.96 9.38
CA LEU A 142 7.88 -16.11 8.06
C LEU A 142 8.65 -14.87 7.60
N MET A 143 8.44 -13.72 8.25
CA MET A 143 9.13 -12.46 7.97
C MET A 143 9.76 -11.85 9.22
N LYS A 144 10.22 -12.69 10.17
CA LYS A 144 10.78 -12.26 11.47
C LYS A 144 11.95 -11.29 11.33
N GLU A 145 12.73 -11.36 10.25
CA GLU A 145 13.89 -10.50 9.99
C GLU A 145 13.49 -9.07 9.55
N ARG A 146 12.25 -8.87 9.06
CA ARG A 146 11.76 -7.56 8.61
C ARG A 146 11.21 -6.76 9.78
N LYS A 147 11.25 -5.43 9.70
CA LYS A 147 10.53 -4.56 10.65
C LYS A 147 9.03 -4.65 10.41
N LEU A 148 8.24 -4.46 11.47
CA LEU A 148 6.77 -4.50 11.39
C LEU A 148 6.22 -3.49 10.38
N LYS A 149 6.82 -2.30 10.32
CA LYS A 149 6.47 -1.26 9.35
C LYS A 149 6.67 -1.74 7.92
N ASP A 150 7.81 -2.36 7.61
CA ASP A 150 8.13 -2.82 6.25
C ASP A 150 7.15 -3.90 5.77
N ILE A 151 6.68 -4.78 6.70
CA ILE A 151 5.66 -5.78 6.38
C ILE A 151 4.31 -5.11 6.13
N SER A 152 3.93 -4.13 6.95
CA SER A 152 2.69 -3.37 6.75
C SER A 152 2.70 -2.61 5.42
N ASP A 153 3.82 -1.97 5.09
CA ASP A 153 3.99 -1.25 3.82
C ASP A 153 3.95 -2.20 2.61
N LEU A 154 4.47 -3.43 2.75
CA LEU A 154 4.35 -4.45 1.71
C LEU A 154 2.89 -4.85 1.48
N ILE A 155 2.10 -5.07 2.55
CA ILE A 155 0.68 -5.41 2.44
C ILE A 155 -0.09 -4.29 1.73
N LEU A 156 0.14 -3.03 2.10
CA LEU A 156 -0.50 -1.86 1.48
C LEU A 156 -0.11 -1.72 0.01
N ARG A 157 1.15 -1.96 -0.34
CA ARG A 157 1.59 -1.98 -1.75
C ARG A 157 0.93 -3.09 -2.55
N LEU A 158 0.81 -4.29 -1.99
CA LEU A 158 0.10 -5.39 -2.67
C LEU A 158 -1.37 -5.03 -2.91
N SER A 159 -2.00 -4.29 -1.99
CA SER A 159 -3.35 -3.74 -2.20
C SER A 159 -3.36 -2.68 -3.31
N ALA A 160 -2.45 -1.71 -3.29
CA ALA A 160 -2.34 -0.68 -4.33
C ALA A 160 -2.04 -1.26 -5.73
N MET A 161 -1.35 -2.41 -5.78
CA MET A 161 -1.10 -3.19 -7.00
C MET A 161 -2.23 -4.17 -7.35
N GLN A 162 -3.35 -4.11 -6.62
CA GLN A 162 -4.54 -4.95 -6.81
C GLN A 162 -4.33 -6.46 -6.59
N TYR A 163 -3.27 -6.86 -5.87
CA TYR A 163 -3.09 -8.26 -5.44
C TYR A 163 -3.80 -8.59 -4.12
N LEU A 164 -4.40 -7.60 -3.46
CA LEU A 164 -5.20 -7.71 -2.25
C LEU A 164 -6.29 -6.65 -2.28
N ASP A 165 -7.44 -6.98 -1.72
CA ASP A 165 -8.48 -5.99 -1.45
C ASP A 165 -8.49 -5.62 0.03
N ILE A 166 -8.86 -4.37 0.33
CA ILE A 166 -9.07 -3.89 1.68
C ILE A 166 -10.50 -3.37 1.76
N THR A 167 -11.30 -3.92 2.68
CA THR A 167 -12.72 -3.57 2.78
C THR A 167 -12.93 -2.10 3.15
N GLU A 168 -13.96 -1.51 2.55
CA GLU A 168 -14.34 -0.10 2.72
C GLU A 168 -15.16 0.07 4.01
N SER A 169 -14.49 0.08 5.17
CA SER A 169 -15.16 0.15 6.47
C SER A 169 -14.32 0.85 7.53
N GLN A 170 -14.94 1.17 8.67
CA GLN A 170 -14.24 1.71 9.84
C GLN A 170 -13.14 0.74 10.33
N TYR A 171 -13.38 -0.57 10.25
CA TYR A 171 -12.44 -1.63 10.63
C TYR A 171 -12.11 -2.50 9.42
N PRO A 172 -11.27 -2.01 8.49
CA PRO A 172 -11.00 -2.71 7.25
C PRO A 172 -10.28 -4.02 7.49
N VAL A 173 -10.70 -5.03 6.75
CA VAL A 173 -10.04 -6.32 6.69
C VAL A 173 -9.40 -6.51 5.32
N VAL A 174 -8.35 -7.30 5.27
CA VAL A 174 -7.64 -7.64 4.04
C VAL A 174 -8.21 -8.95 3.49
N THR A 175 -8.60 -8.94 2.22
CA THR A 175 -9.18 -10.08 1.52
C THR A 175 -8.40 -10.43 0.27
N LEU A 176 -8.55 -11.67 -0.20
CA LEU A 176 -7.96 -12.16 -1.43
C LEU A 176 -8.91 -11.89 -2.61
N ASN A 177 -8.32 -11.74 -3.80
CA ASN A 177 -9.02 -11.62 -5.06
C ASN A 177 -8.46 -12.59 -6.11
N GLU A 178 -8.94 -12.52 -7.34
CA GLU A 178 -8.49 -13.42 -8.41
C GLU A 178 -6.98 -13.32 -8.69
N LEU A 179 -6.40 -12.11 -8.64
CA LEU A 179 -4.95 -11.92 -8.82
C LEU A 179 -4.14 -12.55 -7.70
N SER A 180 -4.65 -12.49 -6.45
CA SER A 180 -4.04 -13.19 -5.31
C SER A 180 -3.89 -14.68 -5.59
N TRP A 181 -4.96 -15.31 -6.11
CA TRP A 181 -4.97 -16.74 -6.40
C TRP A 181 -4.02 -17.11 -7.52
N GLN A 182 -3.89 -16.28 -8.56
CA GLN A 182 -2.91 -16.48 -9.63
C GLN A 182 -1.47 -16.49 -9.10
N VAL A 183 -1.15 -15.57 -8.16
CA VAL A 183 0.16 -15.52 -7.51
C VAL A 183 0.38 -16.73 -6.61
N LEU A 184 -0.61 -17.13 -5.81
CA LEU A 184 -0.53 -18.31 -4.93
C LEU A 184 -0.31 -19.61 -5.71
N ARG A 185 -0.93 -19.73 -6.89
CA ARG A 185 -0.75 -20.88 -7.81
C ARG A 185 0.53 -20.82 -8.64
N GLY A 186 1.35 -19.78 -8.50
CA GLY A 186 2.56 -19.58 -9.28
C GLY A 186 2.33 -19.22 -10.76
N GLN A 187 1.11 -18.84 -11.12
CA GLN A 187 0.73 -18.44 -12.48
C GLN A 187 1.12 -17.00 -12.81
N LYS A 188 1.34 -16.17 -11.78
CA LYS A 188 1.70 -14.76 -11.93
C LYS A 188 2.82 -14.39 -10.97
N LYS A 189 3.79 -13.65 -11.48
CA LYS A 189 4.87 -13.06 -10.68
C LYS A 189 4.48 -11.66 -10.22
N VAL A 190 5.04 -11.26 -9.09
CA VAL A 190 4.89 -9.92 -8.52
C VAL A 190 6.23 -9.21 -8.57
N TRP A 191 6.26 -8.07 -9.24
CA TRP A 191 7.45 -7.25 -9.42
C TRP A 191 7.31 -5.94 -8.66
N GLN A 192 8.37 -5.51 -8.02
CA GLN A 192 8.44 -4.22 -7.34
C GLN A 192 9.63 -3.43 -7.84
N MET A 193 9.42 -2.14 -8.11
CA MET A 193 10.52 -1.22 -8.37
C MET A 193 11.21 -0.86 -7.05
N ILE A 194 12.53 -1.05 -6.99
CA ILE A 194 13.39 -0.48 -5.94
C ILE A 194 14.06 0.75 -6.52
N VAL A 195 13.95 1.84 -5.81
CA VAL A 195 14.54 3.12 -6.19
C VAL A 195 15.90 3.29 -5.53
N PHE A 196 16.87 3.75 -6.31
CA PHE A 196 18.18 4.15 -5.79
C PHE A 196 18.10 5.58 -5.29
N ILE A 197 18.09 5.77 -3.97
CA ILE A 197 18.18 7.12 -3.39
C ILE A 197 19.66 7.47 -3.28
N LYS A 198 20.11 8.46 -4.05
CA LYS A 198 21.41 9.10 -3.82
C LYS A 198 21.32 9.88 -2.51
N THR A 199 21.78 9.31 -1.41
CA THR A 199 21.95 10.09 -0.17
C THR A 199 23.10 11.06 -0.37
N ALA A 200 22.89 12.32 -0.03
CA ALA A 200 23.90 13.40 -0.15
C ALA A 200 25.13 13.20 0.75
N ASN A 201 25.18 12.13 1.52
CA ASN A 201 26.33 11.77 2.35
C ASN A 201 27.24 10.79 1.62
N ALA A 202 28.51 11.13 1.55
CA ALA A 202 29.60 10.54 0.76
C ALA A 202 29.93 9.04 1.01
N LYS A 203 28.99 8.21 1.51
CA LYS A 203 29.19 6.77 1.75
C LYS A 203 27.95 5.96 1.36
N GLY A 204 27.84 5.68 0.07
CA GLY A 204 27.03 4.57 -0.43
C GLY A 204 25.55 4.87 -0.73
N TYR A 205 24.99 4.06 -1.61
CA TYR A 205 23.57 4.04 -1.95
C TYR A 205 22.79 3.30 -0.86
N SER A 206 21.66 3.85 -0.40
CA SER A 206 20.71 3.08 0.41
C SER A 206 19.55 2.61 -0.48
N PHE A 207 19.18 1.36 -0.33
CA PHE A 207 18.03 0.78 -1.02
C PHE A 207 16.76 1.06 -0.19
N ALA A 208 15.77 1.70 -0.80
CA ALA A 208 14.46 1.84 -0.19
C ALA A 208 13.37 1.44 -1.19
N PRO A 209 12.35 0.69 -0.78
CA PRO A 209 11.17 0.47 -1.61
C PRO A 209 10.41 1.79 -1.78
N LEU A 210 9.78 1.98 -2.95
CA LEU A 210 8.86 3.11 -3.19
C LEU A 210 7.86 3.19 -2.02
N GLY A 211 7.70 4.36 -1.43
CA GLY A 211 6.89 4.58 -0.22
C GLY A 211 7.66 4.58 1.11
N ALA A 212 8.96 4.28 1.12
CA ALA A 212 9.83 4.35 2.29
C ALA A 212 10.82 5.53 2.23
N LEU A 213 10.50 6.59 1.48
CA LEU A 213 11.31 7.81 1.45
C LEU A 213 11.29 8.45 2.85
N PRO A 214 12.47 8.74 3.46
CA PRO A 214 12.50 9.52 4.69
C PRO A 214 11.94 10.93 4.39
N ILE A 215 11.14 11.39 5.31
CA ILE A 215 10.68 12.78 5.40
C ILE A 215 11.86 13.68 5.67
#